data_671a3292263b97cd4fcbd6343e45bd4e
#
_entry.id   671a3292263b97cd4fcbd6343e45bd4e
#
_cell.length_a   1.000
_cell.length_b   1.000
_cell.length_c   1.000
_cell.angle_alpha   90.00
_cell.angle_beta   90.00
_cell.angle_gamma   90.00
#
_symmetry.space_group_name_H-M   'P 1'
#
loop_
_entity.id
_entity.type
_entity.pdbx_description
1 polymer ?
#
loop_
_entity_poly.entity_id
_entity_poly.type
_entity_poly.pdbx_seq_one_letter_code
_entity_poly.pdbx_strand_id
1 'polypeptide(L)'
;SYILLALPLLLGSCEAYLDVNPKSEVTDKELFSTAEGCEDAIYGIYTEMGTNKNLFAYALTFAYPELMTGNFTISQSDNLAYVVQRLWEHENAITVAENLWINGYKAIGYVNKALMHVLPKSDDEFRHIRLYKGELLALRAYLHFEMARIFAVPFASGDAAAKAKAIPYVTTYGIEVTPYSSLDKVFELIVADLTEAEKYLAADEELVTATRDNASDGFT
;
A
#
# COMPACT_ATOMS: atom_id res chain seq x y z
N SER A 1 32.65 -31.57 46.12
CA SER A 1 32.21 -31.76 44.72
C SER A 1 30.71 -31.48 44.47
N TYR A 2 30.12 -30.47 45.11
CA TYR A 2 28.70 -30.09 44.91
C TYR A 2 28.53 -28.88 43.97
N ILE A 3 29.61 -28.27 43.49
CA ILE A 3 29.58 -27.06 42.62
C ILE A 3 29.27 -27.42 41.15
N LEU A 4 29.51 -28.64 40.72
CA LEU A 4 29.30 -29.06 39.33
C LEU A 4 27.85 -29.44 38.99
N LEU A 5 26.97 -29.59 40.01
CA LEU A 5 25.56 -29.97 39.80
C LEU A 5 24.60 -28.76 39.71
N ALA A 6 25.06 -27.56 40.05
CA ALA A 6 24.24 -26.34 40.06
C ALA A 6 24.30 -25.57 38.74
N LEU A 7 25.21 -25.90 37.83
CA LEU A 7 25.40 -25.15 36.57
C LEU A 7 24.32 -25.36 35.49
N PRO A 8 23.65 -26.53 35.36
CA PRO A 8 22.60 -26.68 34.33
C PRO A 8 21.24 -26.07 34.74
N LEU A 9 21.03 -25.65 35.98
CA LEU A 9 19.76 -25.03 36.41
C LEU A 9 19.65 -23.54 36.11
N LEU A 10 20.70 -22.89 35.60
CA LEU A 10 20.69 -21.47 35.27
C LEU A 10 20.45 -21.19 33.78
N LEU A 11 20.31 -22.20 32.93
CA LEU A 11 20.12 -22.04 31.48
C LEU A 11 18.64 -22.15 31.01
N GLY A 12 17.71 -22.37 31.91
CA GLY A 12 16.30 -22.60 31.56
C GLY A 12 15.34 -21.41 31.74
N SER A 13 15.83 -20.19 31.97
CA SER A 13 14.95 -19.12 32.50
C SER A 13 14.82 -17.88 31.60
N CYS A 14 15.04 -17.94 30.30
CA CYS A 14 15.01 -16.71 29.48
C CYS A 14 13.94 -16.65 28.37
N GLU A 15 13.19 -17.69 28.07
CA GLU A 15 12.16 -17.58 27.02
C GLU A 15 10.92 -16.80 27.47
N ALA A 16 10.46 -16.97 28.68
CA ALA A 16 9.28 -16.28 29.23
C ALA A 16 9.51 -14.80 29.56
N TYR A 17 10.78 -14.35 29.66
CA TYR A 17 11.11 -12.95 29.97
C TYR A 17 11.26 -12.08 28.70
N LEU A 18 11.44 -12.69 27.52
CA LEU A 18 11.58 -12.00 26.24
C LEU A 18 10.26 -11.89 25.48
N ASP A 19 9.21 -12.55 25.95
CA ASP A 19 7.86 -12.44 25.39
C ASP A 19 7.11 -11.27 26.04
N VAL A 20 7.73 -10.10 26.02
CA VAL A 20 7.09 -8.84 26.44
C VAL A 20 6.34 -8.28 25.24
N ASN A 21 5.15 -8.79 24.98
CA ASN A 21 4.18 -8.03 24.20
C ASN A 21 3.87 -6.75 24.98
N PRO A 22 4.23 -5.56 24.47
CA PRO A 22 3.83 -4.31 25.10
C PRO A 22 2.30 -4.34 25.23
N LYS A 23 1.77 -4.20 26.44
CA LYS A 23 0.32 -4.25 26.74
C LYS A 23 -0.50 -3.16 26.02
N SER A 24 0.13 -2.35 25.18
CA SER A 24 -0.46 -1.25 24.43
C SER A 24 -0.45 -1.46 22.91
N GLU A 25 0.13 -2.55 22.40
CA GLU A 25 0.14 -2.82 20.95
C GLU A 25 -0.73 -4.04 20.64
N VAL A 26 -1.74 -3.84 19.80
CA VAL A 26 -2.56 -4.92 19.25
C VAL A 26 -1.69 -5.69 18.25
N THR A 27 -1.57 -6.99 18.44
CA THR A 27 -0.83 -7.83 17.47
C THR A 27 -1.61 -7.95 16.15
N ASP A 28 -0.90 -8.21 15.04
CA ASP A 28 -1.56 -8.45 13.75
C ASP A 28 -2.60 -9.57 13.84
N LYS A 29 -2.31 -10.63 14.60
CA LYS A 29 -3.22 -11.75 14.82
C LYS A 29 -4.50 -11.31 15.54
N GLU A 30 -4.39 -10.45 16.52
CA GLU A 30 -5.53 -9.89 17.26
C GLU A 30 -6.32 -8.93 16.38
N LEU A 31 -5.64 -7.99 15.69
CA LEU A 31 -6.27 -7.02 14.78
C LEU A 31 -7.13 -7.73 13.72
N PHE A 32 -6.56 -8.68 13.01
CA PHE A 32 -7.26 -9.38 11.93
C PHE A 32 -8.13 -10.56 12.39
N SER A 33 -8.35 -10.73 13.69
CA SER A 33 -9.25 -11.77 14.22
C SER A 33 -10.72 -11.38 14.22
N THR A 34 -11.04 -10.10 14.02
CA THR A 34 -12.41 -9.55 14.02
C THR A 34 -12.69 -8.77 12.74
N ALA A 35 -13.98 -8.57 12.43
CA ALA A 35 -14.40 -7.74 11.31
C ALA A 35 -13.99 -6.28 11.51
N GLU A 36 -14.21 -5.75 12.72
CA GLU A 36 -13.83 -4.39 13.10
C GLU A 36 -12.32 -4.15 12.94
N GLY A 37 -11.50 -5.11 13.35
CA GLY A 37 -10.05 -4.99 13.20
C GLY A 37 -9.60 -5.01 11.73
N CYS A 38 -10.27 -5.77 10.87
CA CYS A 38 -10.04 -5.72 9.42
C CYS A 38 -10.42 -4.34 8.84
N GLU A 39 -11.54 -3.79 9.28
CA GLU A 39 -12.02 -2.46 8.88
C GLU A 39 -11.08 -1.37 9.37
N ASP A 40 -10.66 -1.41 10.62
CA ASP A 40 -9.67 -0.47 11.19
C ASP A 40 -8.36 -0.47 10.42
N ALA A 41 -7.89 -1.64 9.97
CA ALA A 41 -6.70 -1.75 9.14
C ALA A 41 -6.88 -1.05 7.78
N ILE A 42 -8.05 -1.19 7.14
CA ILE A 42 -8.37 -0.51 5.88
C ILE A 42 -8.48 0.99 6.10
N TYR A 43 -9.16 1.45 7.15
CA TYR A 43 -9.21 2.88 7.51
C TYR A 43 -7.81 3.45 7.79
N GLY A 44 -6.94 2.68 8.43
CA GLY A 44 -5.54 3.04 8.64
C GLY A 44 -4.79 3.27 7.32
N ILE A 45 -5.02 2.42 6.32
CA ILE A 45 -4.44 2.56 4.98
C ILE A 45 -4.94 3.86 4.31
N TYR A 46 -6.25 4.12 4.30
CA TYR A 46 -6.82 5.35 3.75
C TYR A 46 -6.33 6.59 4.49
N THR A 47 -6.20 6.51 5.80
CA THR A 47 -5.67 7.61 6.62
C THR A 47 -4.22 7.92 6.23
N GLU A 48 -3.36 6.91 6.09
CA GLU A 48 -1.99 7.11 5.60
C GLU A 48 -1.98 7.73 4.21
N MET A 49 -2.80 7.23 3.29
CA MET A 49 -2.89 7.78 1.93
C MET A 49 -3.35 9.24 1.94
N GLY A 50 -4.38 9.56 2.72
CA GLY A 50 -5.04 10.87 2.71
C GLY A 50 -4.34 11.94 3.55
N THR A 51 -3.50 11.57 4.52
CA THR A 51 -2.80 12.51 5.40
C THR A 51 -1.32 12.68 5.07
N ASN A 52 -0.72 11.70 4.38
CA ASN A 52 0.68 11.76 4.00
C ASN A 52 0.90 12.71 2.82
N LYS A 53 1.65 13.78 3.07
CA LYS A 53 1.95 14.82 2.06
C LYS A 53 2.77 14.29 0.87
N ASN A 54 3.49 13.19 1.03
CA ASN A 54 4.20 12.54 -0.07
C ASN A 54 3.31 11.59 -0.88
N LEU A 55 2.03 11.48 -0.54
CA LEU A 55 1.01 10.69 -1.24
C LEU A 55 -0.14 11.60 -1.70
N PHE A 56 -1.38 11.18 -1.42
CA PHE A 56 -2.57 11.83 -1.94
C PHE A 56 -2.97 13.11 -1.20
N ALA A 57 -2.43 13.37 0.01
CA ALA A 57 -2.68 14.64 0.68
C ALA A 57 -2.11 15.84 -0.11
N TYR A 58 -1.05 15.65 -0.91
CA TYR A 58 -0.45 16.73 -1.68
C TYR A 58 0.29 16.25 -2.94
N ALA A 59 1.32 15.38 -2.79
CA ALA A 59 2.31 15.15 -3.84
C ALA A 59 1.73 14.48 -5.09
N LEU A 60 0.92 13.43 -4.93
CA LEU A 60 0.32 12.68 -6.07
C LEU A 60 -0.94 13.33 -6.63
N THR A 61 -1.62 14.18 -5.85
CA THR A 61 -2.90 14.78 -6.26
C THR A 61 -2.71 16.15 -6.91
N PHE A 62 -1.99 17.03 -6.24
CA PHE A 62 -1.94 18.45 -6.62
C PHE A 62 -0.58 18.89 -7.14
N ALA A 63 0.53 18.34 -6.58
CA ALA A 63 1.84 18.88 -6.85
C ALA A 63 2.50 18.24 -8.06
N TYR A 64 2.91 16.98 -7.94
CA TYR A 64 3.78 16.35 -8.91
C TYR A 64 3.16 16.24 -10.31
N PRO A 65 1.93 15.70 -10.50
CA PRO A 65 1.32 15.60 -11.82
C PRO A 65 1.06 16.94 -12.46
N GLU A 66 0.53 17.91 -11.73
CA GLU A 66 0.17 19.23 -12.23
C GLU A 66 1.39 20.06 -12.60
N LEU A 67 2.45 19.97 -11.84
CA LEU A 67 3.73 20.65 -12.16
C LEU A 67 4.42 20.01 -13.35
N MET A 68 4.35 18.70 -13.52
CA MET A 68 4.94 17.98 -14.64
C MET A 68 4.22 18.28 -15.98
N THR A 69 2.94 18.59 -15.94
CA THR A 69 2.17 19.01 -17.12
C THR A 69 2.42 20.48 -17.51
N GLY A 70 3.04 21.27 -16.62
CA GLY A 70 3.31 22.69 -16.85
C GLY A 70 2.11 23.59 -16.67
N ASN A 71 1.04 23.12 -16.02
CA ASN A 71 -0.18 23.90 -15.75
C ASN A 71 0.06 25.05 -14.77
N PHE A 72 1.11 24.95 -13.95
CA PHE A 72 1.46 25.95 -12.95
C PHE A 72 2.93 26.36 -13.04
N THR A 73 3.19 27.62 -12.70
CA THR A 73 4.54 28.12 -12.45
C THR A 73 4.77 28.23 -10.94
N ILE A 74 5.95 27.87 -10.49
CA ILE A 74 6.34 27.95 -9.09
C ILE A 74 7.57 28.83 -8.91
N SER A 75 7.77 29.33 -7.67
CA SER A 75 8.97 30.09 -7.35
C SER A 75 10.22 29.22 -7.53
N GLN A 76 11.31 29.84 -8.03
CA GLN A 76 12.59 29.16 -8.16
C GLN A 76 13.22 28.75 -6.80
N SER A 77 12.74 29.34 -5.71
CA SER A 77 13.13 28.96 -4.35
C SER A 77 12.36 27.75 -3.80
N ASP A 78 11.35 27.25 -4.52
CA ASP A 78 10.61 26.05 -4.14
C ASP A 78 11.41 24.79 -4.47
N ASN A 79 11.39 23.80 -3.60
CA ASN A 79 12.10 22.53 -3.81
C ASN A 79 11.59 21.77 -5.05
N LEU A 80 10.32 21.96 -5.44
CA LEU A 80 9.75 21.37 -6.64
C LEU A 80 10.18 22.11 -7.94
N ALA A 81 10.83 23.26 -7.86
CA ALA A 81 11.32 23.97 -9.04
C ALA A 81 12.29 23.12 -9.88
N TYR A 82 13.08 22.28 -9.25
CA TYR A 82 14.00 21.37 -9.93
C TYR A 82 13.28 20.24 -10.68
N VAL A 83 12.15 19.79 -10.13
CA VAL A 83 11.26 18.81 -10.80
C VAL A 83 10.61 19.45 -12.04
N VAL A 84 10.08 20.65 -11.92
CA VAL A 84 9.46 21.40 -13.03
C VAL A 84 10.48 21.67 -14.16
N GLN A 85 11.70 22.01 -13.80
CA GLN A 85 12.80 22.22 -14.73
C GLN A 85 13.41 20.92 -15.28
N ARG A 86 12.93 19.76 -14.81
CA ARG A 86 13.42 18.42 -15.20
C ARG A 86 14.91 18.20 -14.93
N LEU A 87 15.41 18.82 -13.87
CA LEU A 87 16.80 18.69 -13.41
C LEU A 87 16.92 17.46 -12.51
N TRP A 88 16.73 16.27 -13.09
CA TRP A 88 16.62 15.00 -12.38
C TRP A 88 17.86 14.58 -11.61
N GLU A 89 19.03 15.15 -11.93
CA GLU A 89 20.29 14.88 -11.21
C GLU A 89 20.48 15.81 -10.00
N HIS A 90 19.59 16.81 -9.81
CA HIS A 90 19.66 17.72 -8.68
C HIS A 90 19.12 17.03 -7.40
N GLU A 91 19.82 17.21 -6.27
CA GLU A 91 19.47 16.57 -4.99
C GLU A 91 18.02 16.76 -4.57
N ASN A 92 17.43 17.95 -4.79
CA ASN A 92 16.04 18.22 -4.46
C ASN A 92 15.08 17.40 -5.34
N ALA A 93 15.35 17.25 -6.64
CA ALA A 93 14.52 16.43 -7.52
C ALA A 93 14.63 14.95 -7.14
N ILE A 94 15.83 14.47 -6.83
CA ILE A 94 16.08 13.13 -6.32
C ILE A 94 15.29 12.89 -5.02
N THR A 95 15.40 13.79 -4.05
CA THR A 95 14.70 13.70 -2.76
C THR A 95 13.18 13.61 -2.94
N VAL A 96 12.61 14.41 -3.84
CA VAL A 96 11.16 14.35 -4.15
C VAL A 96 10.78 12.99 -4.72
N ALA A 97 11.54 12.49 -5.69
CA ALA A 97 11.29 11.19 -6.31
C ALA A 97 11.43 10.03 -5.30
N GLU A 98 12.47 10.06 -4.45
CA GLU A 98 12.69 9.08 -3.39
C GLU A 98 11.55 9.08 -2.37
N ASN A 99 11.10 10.25 -1.93
CA ASN A 99 9.98 10.36 -1.00
C ASN A 99 8.69 9.78 -1.58
N LEU A 100 8.39 10.06 -2.85
CA LEU A 100 7.24 9.46 -3.54
C LEU A 100 7.37 7.93 -3.63
N TRP A 101 8.54 7.44 -4.00
CA TRP A 101 8.83 6.02 -4.11
C TRP A 101 8.67 5.30 -2.78
N ILE A 102 9.35 5.77 -1.75
CA ILE A 102 9.33 5.16 -0.42
C ILE A 102 7.92 5.13 0.16
N ASN A 103 7.21 6.25 0.11
CA ASN A 103 5.86 6.33 0.68
C ASN A 103 4.83 5.57 -0.14
N GLY A 104 4.94 5.52 -1.47
CA GLY A 104 4.11 4.71 -2.34
C GLY A 104 4.24 3.22 -2.03
N TYR A 105 5.48 2.70 -1.95
CA TYR A 105 5.71 1.29 -1.61
C TYR A 105 5.42 0.97 -0.14
N LYS A 106 5.53 1.94 0.77
CA LYS A 106 5.07 1.79 2.16
C LYS A 106 3.55 1.57 2.20
N ALA A 107 2.77 2.36 1.45
CA ALA A 107 1.32 2.18 1.36
C ALA A 107 0.95 0.83 0.73
N ILE A 108 1.63 0.40 -0.35
CA ILE A 108 1.49 -0.94 -0.95
C ILE A 108 1.82 -2.02 0.08
N GLY A 109 2.84 -1.83 0.90
CA GLY A 109 3.20 -2.73 2.00
C GLY A 109 2.07 -2.90 3.01
N TYR A 110 1.40 -1.82 3.41
CA TYR A 110 0.26 -1.90 4.32
C TYR A 110 -0.92 -2.66 3.70
N VAL A 111 -1.21 -2.42 2.41
CA VAL A 111 -2.25 -3.17 1.68
C VAL A 111 -1.90 -4.66 1.62
N ASN A 112 -0.65 -5.00 1.26
CA ASN A 112 -0.22 -6.39 1.20
C ASN A 112 -0.24 -7.08 2.57
N LYS A 113 0.09 -6.35 3.65
CA LYS A 113 -0.03 -6.85 5.01
C LYS A 113 -1.49 -7.21 5.34
N ALA A 114 -2.43 -6.33 5.03
CA ALA A 114 -3.85 -6.61 5.23
C ALA A 114 -4.32 -7.78 4.35
N LEU A 115 -3.95 -7.82 3.07
CA LEU A 115 -4.28 -8.93 2.15
C LEU A 115 -3.76 -10.27 2.64
N MET A 116 -2.56 -10.33 3.21
CA MET A 116 -1.99 -11.56 3.77
C MET A 116 -2.89 -12.19 4.84
N HIS A 117 -3.60 -11.38 5.61
CA HIS A 117 -4.50 -11.84 6.66
C HIS A 117 -5.95 -12.01 6.21
N VAL A 118 -6.41 -11.20 5.24
CA VAL A 118 -7.81 -11.14 4.82
C VAL A 118 -8.13 -12.15 3.72
N LEU A 119 -7.27 -12.31 2.70
CA LEU A 119 -7.51 -13.21 1.57
C LEU A 119 -7.70 -14.69 1.97
N PRO A 120 -6.93 -15.25 2.94
CA PRO A 120 -7.09 -16.66 3.33
C PRO A 120 -8.39 -16.96 4.09
N LYS A 121 -9.09 -15.93 4.58
CA LYS A 121 -10.34 -16.13 5.33
C LYS A 121 -11.45 -16.64 4.43
N SER A 122 -12.36 -17.44 5.02
CA SER A 122 -13.58 -17.86 4.34
C SER A 122 -14.45 -16.66 3.98
N ASP A 123 -15.19 -16.73 2.87
CA ASP A 123 -16.04 -15.63 2.40
C ASP A 123 -17.28 -15.37 3.28
N ASP A 124 -17.54 -16.26 4.23
CA ASP A 124 -18.60 -16.19 5.22
C ASP A 124 -18.07 -15.98 6.67
N GLU A 125 -16.74 -15.79 6.84
CA GLU A 125 -16.16 -15.63 8.18
C GLU A 125 -16.65 -14.36 8.88
N PHE A 126 -16.77 -13.24 8.12
CA PHE A 126 -17.30 -11.97 8.60
C PHE A 126 -18.31 -11.39 7.62
N ARG A 127 -19.21 -10.54 8.12
CA ARG A 127 -20.28 -9.92 7.31
C ARG A 127 -19.77 -9.24 6.04
N HIS A 128 -18.68 -8.51 6.06
CA HIS A 128 -18.17 -7.73 4.93
C HIS A 128 -16.82 -8.25 4.41
N ILE A 129 -16.49 -9.51 4.65
CA ILE A 129 -15.17 -10.05 4.27
C ILE A 129 -14.89 -9.96 2.77
N ARG A 130 -15.92 -10.14 1.94
CA ARG A 130 -15.80 -10.01 0.48
C ARG A 130 -15.50 -8.56 0.09
N LEU A 131 -16.19 -7.60 0.69
CA LEU A 131 -15.91 -6.19 0.51
C LEU A 131 -14.44 -5.88 0.84
N TYR A 132 -13.95 -6.32 2.00
CA TYR A 132 -12.56 -6.09 2.40
C TYR A 132 -11.54 -6.71 1.44
N LYS A 133 -11.80 -7.94 0.96
CA LYS A 133 -10.95 -8.61 -0.05
C LYS A 133 -10.90 -7.80 -1.36
N GLY A 134 -12.05 -7.43 -1.88
CA GLY A 134 -12.16 -6.68 -3.13
C GLY A 134 -11.55 -5.29 -3.03
N GLU A 135 -11.83 -4.57 -1.94
CA GLU A 135 -11.31 -3.23 -1.71
C GLU A 135 -9.78 -3.22 -1.59
N LEU A 136 -9.20 -4.14 -0.83
CA LEU A 136 -7.74 -4.24 -0.69
C LEU A 136 -7.05 -4.61 -2.00
N LEU A 137 -7.63 -5.50 -2.82
CA LEU A 137 -7.10 -5.81 -4.15
C LEU A 137 -7.17 -4.60 -5.09
N ALA A 138 -8.28 -3.87 -5.07
CA ALA A 138 -8.44 -2.63 -5.84
C ALA A 138 -7.45 -1.56 -5.39
N LEU A 139 -7.21 -1.39 -4.09
CA LEU A 139 -6.20 -0.48 -3.55
C LEU A 139 -4.79 -0.86 -3.98
N ARG A 140 -4.44 -2.16 -3.98
CA ARG A 140 -3.14 -2.62 -4.46
C ARG A 140 -2.93 -2.27 -5.94
N ALA A 141 -3.92 -2.54 -6.75
CA ALA A 141 -3.91 -2.19 -8.18
C ALA A 141 -3.77 -0.68 -8.40
N TYR A 142 -4.56 0.11 -7.68
CA TYR A 142 -4.55 1.57 -7.76
C TYR A 142 -3.19 2.16 -7.37
N LEU A 143 -2.63 1.73 -6.26
CA LEU A 143 -1.31 2.24 -5.82
C LEU A 143 -0.20 1.87 -6.81
N HIS A 144 -0.19 0.67 -7.37
CA HIS A 144 0.77 0.30 -8.40
C HIS A 144 0.56 1.08 -9.71
N PHE A 145 -0.70 1.36 -10.07
CA PHE A 145 -0.99 2.24 -11.21
C PHE A 145 -0.41 3.63 -11.01
N GLU A 146 -0.60 4.23 -9.83
CA GLU A 146 -0.01 5.53 -9.50
C GLU A 146 1.53 5.51 -9.57
N MET A 147 2.16 4.46 -9.05
CA MET A 147 3.61 4.29 -9.13
C MET A 147 4.07 4.14 -10.60
N ALA A 148 3.36 3.36 -11.40
CA ALA A 148 3.67 3.21 -12.83
C ALA A 148 3.49 4.53 -13.59
N ARG A 149 2.43 5.29 -13.30
CA ARG A 149 2.15 6.59 -13.91
C ARG A 149 3.27 7.61 -13.68
N ILE A 150 3.90 7.56 -12.53
CA ILE A 150 4.96 8.51 -12.16
C ILE A 150 6.35 8.02 -12.64
N PHE A 151 6.65 6.74 -12.51
CA PHE A 151 8.02 6.23 -12.65
C PHE A 151 8.27 5.41 -13.91
N ALA A 152 7.24 5.03 -14.66
CA ALA A 152 7.42 4.30 -15.91
C ALA A 152 7.34 5.21 -17.14
N VAL A 153 7.84 4.71 -18.27
CA VAL A 153 7.64 5.38 -19.55
C VAL A 153 6.17 5.34 -19.97
N PRO A 154 5.65 6.36 -20.66
CA PRO A 154 4.27 6.35 -21.13
C PRO A 154 3.97 5.16 -22.05
N PHE A 155 2.87 4.46 -21.83
CA PHE A 155 2.46 3.30 -22.64
C PHE A 155 2.25 3.67 -24.12
N ALA A 156 1.82 4.89 -24.38
CA ALA A 156 1.61 5.42 -25.74
C ALA A 156 2.90 5.53 -26.58
N SER A 157 4.08 5.29 -25.98
CA SER A 157 5.37 5.34 -26.71
C SER A 157 5.63 4.09 -27.57
N GLY A 158 4.66 3.17 -27.68
CA GLY A 158 4.70 2.00 -28.57
C GLY A 158 5.28 0.73 -27.93
N ASP A 159 5.49 -0.30 -28.76
CA ASP A 159 5.89 -1.66 -28.30
C ASP A 159 7.19 -1.69 -27.48
N ALA A 160 8.14 -0.84 -27.83
CA ALA A 160 9.41 -0.75 -27.08
C ALA A 160 9.16 -0.25 -25.64
N ALA A 161 8.24 0.70 -25.45
CA ALA A 161 7.86 1.20 -24.14
C ALA A 161 7.09 0.15 -23.34
N ALA A 162 6.22 -0.64 -23.97
CA ALA A 162 5.50 -1.72 -23.32
C ALA A 162 6.45 -2.76 -22.71
N LYS A 163 7.57 -3.04 -23.37
CA LYS A 163 8.61 -3.98 -22.91
C LYS A 163 9.65 -3.34 -22.00
N ALA A 164 9.64 -2.03 -21.86
CA ALA A 164 10.57 -1.33 -20.99
C ALA A 164 10.40 -1.72 -19.53
N LYS A 165 11.52 -1.75 -18.80
CA LYS A 165 11.53 -1.92 -17.36
C LYS A 165 10.76 -0.78 -16.69
N ALA A 166 9.74 -1.11 -15.91
CA ALA A 166 8.86 -0.14 -15.29
C ALA A 166 9.06 -0.09 -13.77
N ILE A 167 8.23 -0.82 -13.03
CA ILE A 167 8.23 -0.84 -11.56
C ILE A 167 8.15 -2.27 -11.03
N PRO A 168 8.56 -2.54 -9.77
CA PRO A 168 8.22 -3.78 -9.08
C PRO A 168 6.71 -3.85 -8.82
N TYR A 169 6.06 -4.96 -9.17
CA TYR A 169 4.67 -5.22 -8.74
C TYR A 169 4.71 -6.12 -7.50
N VAL A 170 4.57 -5.51 -6.32
CA VAL A 170 4.75 -6.18 -5.03
C VAL A 170 3.42 -6.75 -4.55
N THR A 171 3.35 -8.06 -4.38
CA THR A 171 2.13 -8.78 -3.95
C THR A 171 2.25 -9.42 -2.57
N THR A 172 3.43 -9.36 -1.95
CA THR A 172 3.72 -9.94 -0.65
C THR A 172 4.13 -8.88 0.34
N TYR A 173 3.92 -9.14 1.63
CA TYR A 173 4.45 -8.33 2.72
C TYR A 173 5.69 -9.03 3.30
N GLY A 174 6.83 -8.34 3.32
CA GLY A 174 8.08 -8.89 3.82
C GLY A 174 9.30 -8.11 3.30
N ILE A 175 10.49 -8.66 3.58
CA ILE A 175 11.79 -8.08 3.20
C ILE A 175 12.32 -8.62 1.85
N GLU A 176 11.55 -9.44 1.16
CA GLU A 176 11.97 -10.03 -0.09
C GLU A 176 12.01 -8.99 -1.22
N VAL A 177 13.06 -9.07 -2.02
CA VAL A 177 13.24 -8.15 -3.15
C VAL A 177 12.36 -8.59 -4.31
N THR A 178 11.37 -7.76 -4.67
CA THR A 178 10.59 -7.96 -5.89
C THR A 178 11.34 -7.35 -7.09
N PRO A 179 11.60 -8.12 -8.15
CA PRO A 179 12.26 -7.58 -9.34
C PRO A 179 11.34 -6.61 -10.08
N TYR A 180 11.95 -5.72 -10.84
CA TYR A 180 11.21 -4.84 -11.74
C TYR A 180 10.51 -5.66 -12.83
N SER A 181 9.27 -5.32 -13.11
CA SER A 181 8.48 -5.85 -14.23
C SER A 181 8.56 -4.93 -15.45
N SER A 182 8.25 -5.46 -16.62
CA SER A 182 8.00 -4.62 -17.80
C SER A 182 6.67 -3.90 -17.66
N LEU A 183 6.48 -2.81 -18.40
CA LEU A 183 5.28 -1.98 -18.29
C LEU A 183 4.01 -2.77 -18.63
N ASP A 184 4.03 -3.58 -19.70
CA ASP A 184 2.91 -4.46 -20.06
C ASP A 184 2.58 -5.47 -18.95
N LYS A 185 3.61 -6.03 -18.30
CA LYS A 185 3.41 -6.95 -17.18
C LYS A 185 2.82 -6.26 -15.95
N VAL A 186 3.21 -5.02 -15.67
CA VAL A 186 2.60 -4.22 -14.59
C VAL A 186 1.12 -4.02 -14.85
N PHE A 187 0.73 -3.62 -16.08
CA PHE A 187 -0.68 -3.44 -16.43
C PHE A 187 -1.47 -4.76 -16.44
N GLU A 188 -0.87 -5.86 -16.87
CA GLU A 188 -1.49 -7.19 -16.75
C GLU A 188 -1.83 -7.52 -15.29
N LEU A 189 -0.91 -7.25 -14.37
CA LEU A 189 -1.10 -7.52 -12.94
C LEU A 189 -2.11 -6.57 -12.30
N ILE A 190 -2.12 -5.28 -12.70
CA ILE A 190 -3.15 -4.32 -12.29
C ILE A 190 -4.54 -4.82 -12.70
N VAL A 191 -4.71 -5.22 -13.97
CA VAL A 191 -5.98 -5.73 -14.48
C VAL A 191 -6.38 -7.03 -13.78
N ALA A 192 -5.42 -7.91 -13.48
CA ALA A 192 -5.68 -9.14 -12.74
C ALA A 192 -6.22 -8.86 -11.32
N ASP A 193 -5.59 -7.94 -10.57
CA ASP A 193 -6.07 -7.55 -9.25
C ASP A 193 -7.45 -6.89 -9.31
N LEU A 194 -7.71 -6.00 -10.28
CA LEU A 194 -9.02 -5.37 -10.46
C LEU A 194 -10.11 -6.38 -10.85
N THR A 195 -9.78 -7.34 -11.71
CA THR A 195 -10.71 -8.41 -12.11
C THR A 195 -11.07 -9.31 -10.92
N GLU A 196 -10.10 -9.61 -10.07
CA GLU A 196 -10.37 -10.40 -8.86
C GLU A 196 -11.15 -9.57 -7.82
N ALA A 197 -10.82 -8.28 -7.68
CA ALA A 197 -11.56 -7.34 -6.83
C ALA A 197 -13.03 -7.27 -7.24
N GLU A 198 -13.32 -7.14 -8.54
CA GLU A 198 -14.68 -7.08 -9.08
C GLU A 198 -15.50 -8.32 -8.70
N LYS A 199 -14.92 -9.53 -8.73
CA LYS A 199 -15.63 -10.75 -8.34
C LYS A 199 -16.07 -10.72 -6.88
N TYR A 200 -15.20 -10.25 -5.97
CA TYR A 200 -15.55 -10.13 -4.57
C TYR A 200 -16.60 -9.05 -4.33
N LEU A 201 -16.46 -7.88 -4.95
CA LEU A 201 -17.37 -6.76 -4.79
C LEU A 201 -18.75 -7.04 -5.41
N ALA A 202 -18.80 -7.69 -6.58
CA ALA A 202 -20.07 -8.06 -7.23
C ALA A 202 -20.84 -9.15 -6.48
N ALA A 203 -20.15 -9.97 -5.67
CA ALA A 203 -20.75 -11.01 -4.84
C ALA A 203 -21.25 -10.48 -3.48
N ASP A 204 -20.98 -9.22 -3.13
CA ASP A 204 -21.53 -8.57 -1.94
C ASP A 204 -22.91 -8.00 -2.26
N GLU A 205 -23.96 -8.73 -1.86
CA GLU A 205 -25.35 -8.35 -2.15
C GLU A 205 -25.73 -7.01 -1.50
N GLU A 206 -25.18 -6.70 -0.34
CA GLU A 206 -25.46 -5.46 0.39
C GLU A 206 -24.84 -4.26 -0.35
N LEU A 207 -23.62 -4.39 -0.85
CA LEU A 207 -22.96 -3.34 -1.63
C LEU A 207 -23.70 -3.09 -2.96
N VAL A 208 -24.10 -4.17 -3.66
CA VAL A 208 -24.76 -4.08 -4.97
C VAL A 208 -26.18 -3.54 -4.85
N THR A 209 -26.87 -3.86 -3.76
CA THR A 209 -28.27 -3.44 -3.53
C THR A 209 -28.40 -2.16 -2.73
N ALA A 210 -27.32 -1.69 -2.09
CA ALA A 210 -27.33 -0.43 -1.36
C ALA A 210 -27.65 0.71 -2.32
N THR A 211 -28.92 1.09 -2.37
CA THR A 211 -29.27 2.42 -2.85
C THR A 211 -28.58 3.40 -1.92
N ARG A 212 -27.75 4.27 -2.47
CA ARG A 212 -27.22 5.44 -1.78
C ARG A 212 -28.40 6.36 -1.43
N ASP A 213 -29.24 5.91 -0.54
CA ASP A 213 -30.25 6.74 0.09
C ASP A 213 -29.55 7.55 1.17
N ASN A 214 -29.03 8.66 0.69
CA ASN A 214 -28.82 9.87 1.46
C ASN A 214 -27.66 9.96 2.42
N ALA A 215 -27.02 11.06 2.30
CA ALA A 215 -26.37 11.96 3.25
C ALA A 215 -26.60 11.79 4.78
N SER A 216 -27.30 10.76 5.23
CA SER A 216 -27.49 10.44 6.64
C SER A 216 -26.38 9.57 7.22
N ASP A 217 -25.50 8.98 6.40
CA ASP A 217 -24.46 8.04 6.84
C ASP A 217 -23.11 8.70 7.13
N GLY A 218 -23.10 10.01 7.35
CA GLY A 218 -21.96 10.70 7.94
C GLY A 218 -20.76 10.94 7.01
N PHE A 219 -20.85 10.65 5.71
CA PHE A 219 -19.89 11.09 4.70
C PHE A 219 -20.35 12.45 4.12
N THR A 220 -20.05 13.53 4.84
CA THR A 220 -20.03 14.90 4.32
C THR A 220 -18.60 15.35 4.13
#